data_1c793a57a6082638ebbe223d7b20a770
#
_entry.id   1c793a57a6082638ebbe223d7b20a770
#
_cell.length_a   1.000
_cell.length_b   1.000
_cell.length_c   1.000
_cell.angle_alpha   90.00
_cell.angle_beta   90.00
_cell.angle_gamma   90.00
#
_symmetry.space_group_name_H-M   'P 1'
#
loop_
_entity.id
_entity.type
_entity.pdbx_description
1 polymer ?
#
loop_
_entity_poly.entity_id
_entity_poly.type
_entity_poly.pdbx_seq_one_letter_code
_entity_poly.pdbx_strand_id
1 'polypeptide(L)'
;MKKSILALSLLVGLSAAASCYAALPETVRIGTDTTYAPFSSKDAKGDFVGFDIDLGNEMCKRMQVKCTWVASDFDALIPSLKAKKIDAIISSLSITDKRQQEIAFSDKSYAADSRFIAAKGSPIQPTVDSLKGKHVGVLQGSTQEAYANETWRSKGVDVVAYANQDLVYSDLAAGRLDAALQDEVAASEGFLKQPAGKDFAFAGSSVKDKKYFGDGTGVGLRKDDAELTAAFNKALGELRQDGTYDKMAKKYFDFNVYGD
;
A
#
# COMPACT_ATOMS: atom_id res chain seq x y z
N MET A 1 -4.56 -86.89 -2.77
CA MET A 1 -5.16 -85.75 -3.49
C MET A 1 -5.01 -84.55 -2.58
N LYS A 2 -3.96 -83.72 -2.75
CA LYS A 2 -3.66 -82.53 -1.92
C LYS A 2 -4.10 -81.28 -2.71
N LYS A 3 -5.04 -80.54 -2.19
CA LYS A 3 -5.52 -79.28 -2.73
C LYS A 3 -4.70 -78.16 -2.09
N SER A 4 -3.84 -77.51 -2.86
CA SER A 4 -3.10 -76.30 -2.44
C SER A 4 -3.99 -75.07 -2.72
N ILE A 5 -4.27 -74.28 -1.65
CA ILE A 5 -4.99 -73.03 -1.73
C ILE A 5 -3.92 -71.92 -1.81
N LEU A 6 -3.82 -71.26 -2.93
CA LEU A 6 -3.02 -70.05 -3.11
C LEU A 6 -3.78 -68.83 -2.55
N ALA A 7 -3.27 -68.27 -1.45
CA ALA A 7 -3.77 -67.00 -0.92
C ALA A 7 -3.06 -65.84 -1.67
N LEU A 8 -3.82 -65.12 -2.47
CA LEU A 8 -3.37 -63.91 -3.18
C LEU A 8 -3.58 -62.70 -2.25
N SER A 9 -2.50 -62.19 -1.65
CA SER A 9 -2.51 -61.01 -0.78
C SER A 9 -2.49 -59.75 -1.67
N LEU A 10 -3.60 -59.04 -1.76
CA LEU A 10 -3.73 -57.74 -2.39
C LEU A 10 -3.15 -56.66 -1.44
N LEU A 11 -1.93 -56.20 -1.68
CA LEU A 11 -1.39 -55.00 -1.05
C LEU A 11 -2.03 -53.76 -1.74
N VAL A 12 -3.01 -53.15 -1.08
CA VAL A 12 -3.53 -51.83 -1.45
C VAL A 12 -2.52 -50.80 -0.95
N GLY A 13 -1.66 -50.32 -1.85
CA GLY A 13 -0.77 -49.19 -1.60
C GLY A 13 -1.55 -47.91 -1.44
N LEU A 14 -1.70 -47.42 -0.21
CA LEU A 14 -2.25 -46.11 0.11
C LEU A 14 -1.18 -45.06 -0.29
N SER A 15 -1.22 -44.58 -1.52
CA SER A 15 -0.43 -43.41 -1.94
C SER A 15 -0.97 -42.18 -1.23
N ALA A 16 -0.40 -41.81 -0.09
CA ALA A 16 -0.59 -40.50 0.50
C ALA A 16 0.00 -39.47 -0.48
N ALA A 17 -0.85 -38.78 -1.24
CA ALA A 17 -0.46 -37.58 -1.97
C ALA A 17 -0.07 -36.53 -0.92
N ALA A 18 1.24 -36.49 -0.60
CA ALA A 18 1.80 -35.37 0.13
C ALA A 18 1.59 -34.14 -0.76
N SER A 19 0.62 -33.28 -0.40
CA SER A 19 0.51 -31.93 -0.95
C SER A 19 1.84 -31.25 -0.67
N CYS A 20 2.67 -31.09 -1.71
CA CYS A 20 3.90 -30.35 -1.63
C CYS A 20 3.51 -28.88 -1.48
N TYR A 21 3.22 -28.44 -0.25
CA TYR A 21 3.19 -27.02 0.06
C TYR A 21 4.62 -26.52 -0.14
N ALA A 22 4.82 -25.65 -1.13
CA ALA A 22 6.11 -25.01 -1.27
C ALA A 22 6.38 -24.23 0.02
N ALA A 23 7.54 -24.46 0.62
CA ALA A 23 7.91 -23.77 1.84
C ALA A 23 8.05 -22.26 1.56
N LEU A 24 7.55 -21.41 2.47
CA LEU A 24 7.78 -19.98 2.36
C LEU A 24 9.29 -19.69 2.30
N PRO A 25 9.71 -18.62 1.61
CA PRO A 25 11.10 -18.23 1.56
C PRO A 25 11.60 -17.88 2.97
N GLU A 26 12.82 -18.23 3.30
CA GLU A 26 13.45 -17.88 4.60
C GLU A 26 13.48 -16.34 4.81
N THR A 27 13.68 -15.59 3.72
CA THR A 27 13.72 -14.13 3.72
C THR A 27 12.77 -13.58 2.67
N VAL A 28 11.92 -12.61 3.09
CA VAL A 28 11.03 -11.83 2.23
C VAL A 28 11.57 -10.40 2.11
N ARG A 29 11.86 -9.96 0.90
CA ARG A 29 12.28 -8.59 0.60
C ARG A 29 11.05 -7.75 0.34
N ILE A 30 10.81 -6.75 1.19
CA ILE A 30 9.63 -5.88 1.11
C ILE A 30 10.04 -4.51 0.58
N GLY A 31 9.47 -4.12 -0.56
CA GLY A 31 9.63 -2.79 -1.12
C GLY A 31 8.68 -1.77 -0.49
N THR A 32 9.19 -0.58 -0.19
CA THR A 32 8.42 0.54 0.36
C THR A 32 9.00 1.88 -0.09
N ASP A 33 8.13 2.87 -0.28
CA ASP A 33 8.52 4.28 -0.37
C ASP A 33 8.69 4.83 1.06
N THR A 34 9.82 5.48 1.31
CA THR A 34 10.17 6.00 2.63
C THR A 34 9.89 7.49 2.82
N THR A 35 9.06 8.08 1.97
CA THR A 35 8.65 9.49 2.05
C THR A 35 7.15 9.64 2.36
N TYR A 36 6.54 8.61 2.97
CA TYR A 36 5.08 8.53 3.16
C TYR A 36 4.68 8.34 4.64
N ALA A 37 5.18 9.23 5.50
CA ALA A 37 4.76 9.24 6.92
C ALA A 37 3.24 9.47 7.04
N PRO A 38 2.56 8.82 8.02
CA PRO A 38 3.07 7.99 9.10
C PRO A 38 3.17 6.49 8.73
N PHE A 39 2.91 6.12 7.46
CA PHE A 39 2.90 4.73 7.01
C PHE A 39 4.30 4.16 6.84
N SER A 40 5.16 4.84 6.10
CA SER A 40 6.55 4.46 5.90
C SER A 40 7.46 5.66 5.74
N SER A 41 8.54 5.68 6.51
CA SER A 41 9.58 6.71 6.49
C SER A 41 10.89 6.16 7.04
N LYS A 42 11.92 6.99 7.03
CA LYS A 42 13.16 6.72 7.76
C LYS A 42 13.31 7.67 8.93
N ASP A 43 13.74 7.14 10.07
CA ASP A 43 14.08 7.96 11.21
C ASP A 43 15.46 8.65 11.04
N ALA A 44 15.88 9.42 12.04
CA ALA A 44 17.16 10.13 12.01
C ALA A 44 18.40 9.21 11.97
N LYS A 45 18.24 7.92 12.29
CA LYS A 45 19.30 6.90 12.20
C LYS A 45 19.30 6.18 10.86
N GLY A 46 18.27 6.42 10.02
CA GLY A 46 18.07 5.74 8.74
C GLY A 46 17.29 4.44 8.86
N ASP A 47 16.75 4.11 10.03
CA ASP A 47 15.92 2.93 10.24
C ASP A 47 14.53 3.14 9.64
N PHE A 48 13.96 2.08 9.09
CA PHE A 48 12.59 2.08 8.57
C PHE A 48 11.59 2.14 9.73
N VAL A 49 10.66 3.09 9.68
CA VAL A 49 9.64 3.33 10.70
C VAL A 49 8.29 3.66 10.07
N GLY A 50 7.20 3.43 10.80
CA GLY A 50 5.85 3.73 10.40
C GLY A 50 4.89 2.55 10.52
N PHE A 51 3.61 2.81 10.27
CA PHE A 51 2.57 1.80 10.42
C PHE A 51 2.74 0.60 9.49
N ASP A 52 3.07 0.84 8.21
CA ASP A 52 3.34 -0.21 7.22
C ASP A 52 4.54 -1.08 7.62
N ILE A 53 5.55 -0.44 8.21
CA ILE A 53 6.76 -1.13 8.68
C ILE A 53 6.43 -2.03 9.87
N ASP A 54 5.73 -1.49 10.88
CA ASP A 54 5.31 -2.27 12.05
C ASP A 54 4.39 -3.42 11.63
N LEU A 55 3.40 -3.16 10.74
CA LEU A 55 2.47 -4.16 10.24
C LEU A 55 3.19 -5.28 9.48
N GLY A 56 4.08 -4.91 8.56
CA GLY A 56 4.88 -5.87 7.79
C GLY A 56 5.78 -6.73 8.67
N ASN A 57 6.48 -6.11 9.62
CA ASN A 57 7.33 -6.84 10.56
C ASN A 57 6.53 -7.84 11.41
N GLU A 58 5.36 -7.45 11.91
CA GLU A 58 4.52 -8.34 12.71
C GLU A 58 3.90 -9.45 11.86
N MET A 59 3.49 -9.18 10.60
CA MET A 59 3.07 -10.24 9.67
C MET A 59 4.19 -11.24 9.41
N CYS A 60 5.42 -10.78 9.15
CA CYS A 60 6.57 -11.65 8.92
C CYS A 60 6.91 -12.52 10.13
N LYS A 61 6.79 -11.97 11.34
CA LYS A 61 6.94 -12.72 12.58
C LYS A 61 5.92 -13.85 12.70
N ARG A 62 4.63 -13.59 12.35
CA ARG A 62 3.57 -14.63 12.31
C ARG A 62 3.85 -15.69 11.25
N MET A 63 4.37 -15.29 10.09
CA MET A 63 4.76 -16.22 9.03
C MET A 63 6.05 -16.99 9.34
N GLN A 64 6.78 -16.63 10.41
CA GLN A 64 8.09 -17.20 10.80
C GLN A 64 9.14 -17.05 9.71
N VAL A 65 9.12 -15.93 8.98
CA VAL A 65 10.11 -15.55 7.96
C VAL A 65 10.87 -14.30 8.38
N LYS A 66 12.08 -14.12 7.87
CA LYS A 66 12.83 -12.88 8.04
C LYS A 66 12.36 -11.86 7.01
N CYS A 67 12.02 -10.64 7.43
CA CYS A 67 11.78 -9.55 6.50
C CYS A 67 12.99 -8.63 6.37
N THR A 68 13.21 -8.14 5.16
CA THR A 68 14.19 -7.09 4.85
C THR A 68 13.50 -6.01 4.03
N TRP A 69 13.67 -4.75 4.46
CA TRP A 69 13.05 -3.61 3.78
C TRP A 69 13.96 -3.06 2.70
N VAL A 70 13.36 -2.72 1.56
CA VAL A 70 14.04 -2.15 0.39
C VAL A 70 13.37 -0.82 0.06
N ALA A 71 14.10 0.29 0.25
CA ALA A 71 13.62 1.61 -0.14
C ALA A 71 13.59 1.75 -1.67
N SER A 72 12.53 2.33 -2.20
CA SER A 72 12.35 2.56 -3.63
C SER A 72 11.38 3.71 -3.83
N ASP A 73 11.48 4.43 -4.94
CA ASP A 73 10.44 5.33 -5.38
C ASP A 73 9.14 4.56 -5.63
N PHE A 74 8.00 5.18 -5.35
CA PHE A 74 6.70 4.50 -5.38
C PHE A 74 6.36 3.89 -6.75
N ASP A 75 6.61 4.59 -7.83
CA ASP A 75 6.35 4.14 -9.20
C ASP A 75 7.24 2.96 -9.64
N ALA A 76 8.39 2.77 -8.99
CA ALA A 76 9.31 1.67 -9.26
C ALA A 76 8.97 0.37 -8.50
N LEU A 77 8.03 0.39 -7.53
CA LEU A 77 7.71 -0.76 -6.69
C LEU A 77 7.13 -1.94 -7.49
N ILE A 78 6.08 -1.71 -8.30
CA ILE A 78 5.47 -2.78 -9.13
C ILE A 78 6.46 -3.33 -10.16
N PRO A 79 7.21 -2.51 -10.93
CA PRO A 79 8.30 -2.99 -11.77
C PRO A 79 9.34 -3.83 -11.02
N SER A 80 9.75 -3.42 -9.83
CA SER A 80 10.72 -4.16 -9.00
C SER A 80 10.21 -5.51 -8.52
N LEU A 81 8.91 -5.58 -8.16
CA LEU A 81 8.23 -6.84 -7.80
C LEU A 81 8.21 -7.82 -8.98
N LYS A 82 7.80 -7.33 -10.16
CA LYS A 82 7.75 -8.14 -11.41
C LYS A 82 9.13 -8.60 -11.84
N ALA A 83 10.16 -7.77 -11.61
CA ALA A 83 11.57 -8.13 -11.89
C ALA A 83 12.21 -9.00 -10.80
N LYS A 84 11.45 -9.44 -9.78
CA LYS A 84 11.93 -10.27 -8.66
C LYS A 84 13.06 -9.62 -7.85
N LYS A 85 13.17 -8.29 -7.86
CA LYS A 85 14.10 -7.53 -7.00
C LYS A 85 13.59 -7.45 -5.57
N ILE A 86 12.27 -7.45 -5.39
CA ILE A 86 11.54 -7.56 -4.13
C ILE A 86 10.50 -8.67 -4.23
N ASP A 87 10.00 -9.14 -3.10
CA ASP A 87 9.05 -10.26 -3.01
C ASP A 87 7.65 -9.83 -2.61
N ALA A 88 7.54 -8.69 -1.94
CA ALA A 88 6.28 -8.05 -1.57
C ALA A 88 6.41 -6.53 -1.63
N ILE A 89 5.27 -5.83 -1.71
CA ILE A 89 5.16 -4.37 -1.59
C ILE A 89 4.26 -4.07 -0.39
N ILE A 90 4.77 -3.31 0.59
CA ILE A 90 3.97 -2.72 1.67
C ILE A 90 4.32 -1.24 1.70
N SER A 91 3.45 -0.41 1.12
CA SER A 91 3.71 1.01 0.85
C SER A 91 2.42 1.76 0.53
N SER A 92 1.41 1.68 1.38
CA SER A 92 0.08 2.27 1.15
C SER A 92 -0.48 1.96 -0.25
N LEU A 93 -0.21 0.76 -0.76
CA LEU A 93 -0.51 0.39 -2.14
C LEU A 93 -2.00 0.08 -2.30
N SER A 94 -2.75 0.99 -2.91
CA SER A 94 -4.20 0.83 -3.16
C SER A 94 -4.49 -0.37 -4.05
N ILE A 95 -5.47 -1.18 -3.65
CA ILE A 95 -6.01 -2.32 -4.40
C ILE A 95 -6.93 -1.78 -5.49
N THR A 96 -6.45 -1.72 -6.72
CA THR A 96 -7.23 -1.25 -7.89
C THR A 96 -7.28 -2.31 -8.96
N ASP A 97 -8.37 -2.32 -9.76
CA ASP A 97 -8.53 -3.26 -10.89
C ASP A 97 -7.34 -3.19 -11.85
N LYS A 98 -6.82 -1.98 -12.11
CA LYS A 98 -5.65 -1.77 -12.98
C LYS A 98 -4.41 -2.49 -12.43
N ARG A 99 -4.11 -2.34 -11.13
CA ARG A 99 -2.96 -3.00 -10.50
C ARG A 99 -3.17 -4.50 -10.38
N GLN A 100 -4.39 -4.97 -10.13
CA GLN A 100 -4.75 -6.38 -10.08
C GLN A 100 -4.59 -7.10 -11.43
N GLN A 101 -4.61 -6.37 -12.54
CA GLN A 101 -4.23 -6.94 -13.85
C GLN A 101 -2.75 -7.31 -13.93
N GLU A 102 -1.89 -6.65 -13.16
CA GLU A 102 -0.43 -6.84 -13.19
C GLU A 102 0.11 -7.70 -12.06
N ILE A 103 -0.42 -7.53 -10.84
CA ILE A 103 0.04 -8.17 -9.61
C ILE A 103 -1.13 -8.77 -8.82
N ALA A 104 -0.84 -9.61 -7.84
CA ALA A 104 -1.79 -10.06 -6.83
C ALA A 104 -1.74 -9.13 -5.61
N PHE A 105 -2.78 -9.20 -4.79
CA PHE A 105 -2.89 -8.48 -3.52
C PHE A 105 -3.29 -9.42 -2.39
N SER A 106 -2.88 -9.08 -1.19
CA SER A 106 -3.49 -9.61 0.03
C SER A 106 -4.92 -9.08 0.21
N ASP A 107 -5.60 -9.52 1.25
CA ASP A 107 -6.79 -8.87 1.79
C ASP A 107 -6.46 -7.42 2.18
N LYS A 108 -7.52 -6.59 2.30
CA LYS A 108 -7.39 -5.18 2.69
C LYS A 108 -6.64 -5.04 4.02
N SER A 109 -5.60 -4.21 4.01
CA SER A 109 -4.83 -3.86 5.21
C SER A 109 -5.44 -2.69 5.95
N TYR A 110 -5.88 -1.63 5.25
CA TYR A 110 -6.56 -0.46 5.78
C TYR A 110 -7.24 0.36 4.68
N ALA A 111 -8.06 1.34 5.08
CA ALA A 111 -8.71 2.26 4.15
C ALA A 111 -7.74 3.38 3.72
N ALA A 112 -8.00 3.96 2.54
CA ALA A 112 -7.25 5.09 2.00
C ALA A 112 -8.20 6.03 1.25
N ASP A 113 -8.53 7.15 1.85
CA ASP A 113 -9.30 8.22 1.21
C ASP A 113 -8.34 9.28 0.64
N SER A 114 -8.73 9.93 -0.45
CA SER A 114 -7.92 10.98 -1.08
C SER A 114 -8.51 12.36 -0.83
N ARG A 115 -7.65 13.33 -0.50
CA ARG A 115 -8.04 14.72 -0.25
C ARG A 115 -7.09 15.71 -0.89
N PHE A 116 -7.65 16.88 -1.17
CA PHE A 116 -6.87 18.07 -1.53
C PHE A 116 -6.33 18.77 -0.30
N ILE A 117 -5.10 19.27 -0.40
CA ILE A 117 -4.55 20.29 0.48
C ILE A 117 -4.18 21.52 -0.33
N ALA A 118 -4.46 22.70 0.25
CA ALA A 118 -4.11 24.01 -0.31
C ALA A 118 -3.84 24.98 0.84
N ALA A 119 -3.39 26.20 0.52
CA ALA A 119 -3.22 27.26 1.51
C ALA A 119 -4.53 27.54 2.26
N LYS A 120 -4.46 27.83 3.56
CA LYS A 120 -5.62 28.18 4.38
C LYS A 120 -6.35 29.38 3.78
N GLY A 121 -7.67 29.29 3.69
CA GLY A 121 -8.49 30.32 3.08
C GLY A 121 -8.49 30.35 1.55
N SER A 122 -7.77 29.44 0.89
CA SER A 122 -7.84 29.27 -0.56
C SER A 122 -9.25 28.86 -0.98
N PRO A 123 -9.82 29.45 -2.06
CA PRO A 123 -11.13 29.06 -2.59
C PRO A 123 -11.08 27.78 -3.43
N ILE A 124 -9.93 27.14 -3.54
CA ILE A 124 -9.72 25.96 -4.37
C ILE A 124 -10.62 24.81 -3.92
N GLN A 125 -11.29 24.18 -4.89
CA GLN A 125 -12.11 23.01 -4.75
C GLN A 125 -11.63 21.91 -5.70
N PRO A 126 -11.84 20.61 -5.41
CA PRO A 126 -11.43 19.51 -6.29
C PRO A 126 -12.35 19.38 -7.53
N THR A 127 -12.55 20.48 -8.24
CA THR A 127 -13.37 20.58 -9.44
C THR A 127 -12.57 21.19 -10.59
N VAL A 128 -12.89 20.78 -11.81
CA VAL A 128 -12.21 21.28 -13.03
C VAL A 128 -12.23 22.80 -13.10
N ASP A 129 -13.40 23.42 -12.84
CA ASP A 129 -13.54 24.87 -12.95
C ASP A 129 -12.68 25.63 -11.94
N SER A 130 -12.53 25.09 -10.73
CA SER A 130 -11.69 25.67 -9.69
C SER A 130 -10.20 25.46 -9.94
N LEU A 131 -9.84 24.38 -10.62
CA LEU A 131 -8.45 23.95 -10.84
C LEU A 131 -7.88 24.38 -12.18
N LYS A 132 -8.70 24.90 -13.11
CA LYS A 132 -8.24 25.33 -14.44
C LYS A 132 -7.13 26.37 -14.33
N GLY A 133 -6.00 26.09 -14.98
CA GLY A 133 -4.80 26.93 -14.93
C GLY A 133 -4.03 26.87 -13.61
N LYS A 134 -4.36 25.92 -12.72
CA LYS A 134 -3.69 25.68 -11.44
C LYS A 134 -2.67 24.55 -11.54
N HIS A 135 -1.61 24.64 -10.72
CA HIS A 135 -0.59 23.59 -10.57
C HIS A 135 -0.99 22.67 -9.42
N VAL A 136 -1.28 21.40 -9.74
CA VAL A 136 -1.69 20.37 -8.77
C VAL A 136 -0.61 19.33 -8.67
N GLY A 137 0.02 19.23 -7.49
CA GLY A 137 1.05 18.24 -7.19
C GLY A 137 0.46 16.86 -6.84
N VAL A 138 1.09 15.81 -7.35
CA VAL A 138 0.74 14.41 -7.09
C VAL A 138 2.01 13.55 -6.98
N LEU A 139 1.93 12.44 -6.25
CA LEU A 139 2.99 11.44 -6.24
C LEU A 139 2.94 10.60 -7.52
N GLN A 140 4.08 10.46 -8.21
CA GLN A 140 4.20 9.67 -9.44
C GLN A 140 3.86 8.20 -9.20
N GLY A 141 3.11 7.58 -10.13
CA GLY A 141 2.63 6.19 -10.03
C GLY A 141 1.45 5.98 -9.06
N SER A 142 1.00 7.05 -8.38
CA SER A 142 -0.12 6.98 -7.45
C SER A 142 -1.48 6.90 -8.15
N THR A 143 -2.50 6.52 -7.39
CA THR A 143 -3.91 6.57 -7.83
C THR A 143 -4.37 8.02 -8.01
N GLN A 144 -3.82 8.93 -7.22
CA GLN A 144 -4.08 10.36 -7.30
C GLN A 144 -3.56 10.95 -8.63
N GLU A 145 -2.36 10.54 -9.06
CA GLU A 145 -1.83 10.93 -10.37
C GLU A 145 -2.72 10.40 -11.51
N ALA A 146 -3.09 9.11 -11.45
CA ALA A 146 -3.94 8.51 -12.47
C ALA A 146 -5.28 9.24 -12.58
N TYR A 147 -5.93 9.53 -11.46
CA TYR A 147 -7.17 10.29 -11.39
C TYR A 147 -7.00 11.71 -11.97
N ALA A 148 -6.00 12.45 -11.51
CA ALA A 148 -5.78 13.83 -11.94
C ALA A 148 -5.45 13.93 -13.43
N ASN A 149 -4.65 13.02 -13.96
CA ASN A 149 -4.31 12.98 -15.38
C ASN A 149 -5.55 12.71 -16.25
N GLU A 150 -6.39 11.75 -15.87
CA GLU A 150 -7.56 11.36 -16.67
C GLU A 150 -8.71 12.36 -16.54
N THR A 151 -8.93 12.92 -15.34
CA THR A 151 -10.10 13.77 -15.08
C THR A 151 -9.85 15.26 -15.27
N TRP A 152 -8.62 15.75 -15.06
CA TRP A 152 -8.32 17.17 -15.00
C TRP A 152 -7.32 17.69 -16.03
N ARG A 153 -6.24 16.94 -16.32
CA ARG A 153 -5.17 17.43 -17.23
C ARG A 153 -5.69 17.86 -18.60
N SER A 154 -6.57 17.05 -19.21
CA SER A 154 -7.17 17.36 -20.52
C SER A 154 -8.10 18.57 -20.50
N LYS A 155 -8.46 19.07 -19.30
CA LYS A 155 -9.37 20.21 -19.09
C LYS A 155 -8.64 21.47 -18.64
N GLY A 156 -7.31 21.49 -18.77
CA GLY A 156 -6.48 22.68 -18.53
C GLY A 156 -5.98 22.84 -17.10
N VAL A 157 -5.95 21.75 -16.32
CA VAL A 157 -5.25 21.69 -15.03
C VAL A 157 -3.82 21.23 -15.28
N ASP A 158 -2.83 21.91 -14.70
CA ASP A 158 -1.44 21.46 -14.76
C ASP A 158 -1.16 20.47 -13.64
N VAL A 159 -1.11 19.17 -14.00
CA VAL A 159 -0.83 18.08 -13.06
C VAL A 159 0.67 17.82 -13.03
N VAL A 160 1.31 18.11 -11.91
CA VAL A 160 2.77 17.98 -11.70
C VAL A 160 3.04 16.74 -10.87
N ALA A 161 3.65 15.73 -11.50
CA ALA A 161 4.03 14.49 -10.82
C ALA A 161 5.44 14.60 -10.23
N TYR A 162 5.62 14.11 -9.00
CA TYR A 162 6.89 14.12 -8.26
C TYR A 162 7.30 12.70 -7.91
N ALA A 163 8.61 12.44 -7.95
CA ALA A 163 9.16 11.13 -7.64
C ALA A 163 8.90 10.68 -6.18
N ASN A 164 8.75 11.64 -5.25
CA ASN A 164 8.45 11.34 -3.85
C ASN A 164 7.53 12.42 -3.23
N GLN A 165 6.90 12.07 -2.11
CA GLN A 165 5.90 12.91 -1.47
C GLN A 165 6.51 14.15 -0.78
N ASP A 166 7.72 14.08 -0.29
CA ASP A 166 8.39 15.22 0.35
C ASP A 166 8.61 16.37 -0.64
N LEU A 167 8.88 16.08 -1.91
CA LEU A 167 8.99 17.08 -2.96
C LEU A 167 7.65 17.77 -3.24
N VAL A 168 6.53 17.02 -3.22
CA VAL A 168 5.18 17.61 -3.34
C VAL A 168 4.96 18.63 -2.21
N TYR A 169 5.26 18.24 -0.96
CA TYR A 169 5.10 19.13 0.19
C TYR A 169 6.02 20.34 0.13
N SER A 170 7.27 20.14 -0.28
CA SER A 170 8.24 21.21 -0.41
C SER A 170 7.83 22.26 -1.44
N ASP A 171 7.33 21.81 -2.59
CA ASP A 171 6.89 22.70 -3.66
C ASP A 171 5.56 23.39 -3.32
N LEU A 172 4.66 22.71 -2.63
CA LEU A 172 3.43 23.30 -2.11
C LEU A 172 3.76 24.40 -1.07
N ALA A 173 4.64 24.12 -0.12
CA ALA A 173 5.06 25.07 0.91
C ALA A 173 5.79 26.29 0.32
N ALA A 174 6.52 26.10 -0.79
CA ALA A 174 7.22 27.15 -1.50
C ALA A 174 6.33 27.96 -2.47
N GLY A 175 5.03 27.62 -2.57
CA GLY A 175 4.08 28.30 -3.47
C GLY A 175 4.29 27.99 -4.96
N ARG A 176 5.02 26.92 -5.30
CA ARG A 176 5.17 26.42 -6.68
C ARG A 176 3.99 25.56 -7.12
N LEU A 177 3.22 25.07 -6.18
CA LEU A 177 1.95 24.38 -6.40
C LEU A 177 0.80 25.18 -5.76
N ASP A 178 -0.35 25.20 -6.41
CA ASP A 178 -1.58 25.79 -5.85
C ASP A 178 -2.28 24.82 -4.89
N ALA A 179 -2.15 23.52 -5.13
CA ALA A 179 -2.73 22.46 -4.33
C ALA A 179 -1.98 21.13 -4.53
N ALA A 180 -2.24 20.14 -3.68
CA ALA A 180 -1.81 18.77 -3.88
C ALA A 180 -2.96 17.80 -3.61
N LEU A 181 -3.04 16.70 -4.38
CA LEU A 181 -3.98 15.60 -4.17
C LEU A 181 -3.22 14.38 -3.67
N GLN A 182 -3.64 13.84 -2.52
CA GLN A 182 -2.97 12.72 -1.89
C GLN A 182 -3.86 12.00 -0.88
N ASP A 183 -3.33 10.95 -0.24
CA ASP A 183 -3.99 10.26 0.86
C ASP A 183 -4.27 11.22 2.03
N GLU A 184 -5.46 11.11 2.62
CA GLU A 184 -5.93 11.99 3.69
C GLU A 184 -5.07 11.86 4.95
N VAL A 185 -4.70 10.64 5.32
CA VAL A 185 -3.93 10.38 6.53
C VAL A 185 -2.49 10.84 6.36
N ALA A 186 -1.87 10.53 5.22
CA ALA A 186 -0.52 11.02 4.91
C ALA A 186 -0.48 12.55 4.87
N ALA A 187 -1.51 13.20 4.31
CA ALA A 187 -1.63 14.66 4.35
C ALA A 187 -1.74 15.19 5.77
N SER A 188 -2.63 14.61 6.58
CA SER A 188 -2.86 15.05 7.97
C SER A 188 -1.60 14.92 8.82
N GLU A 189 -1.09 13.70 8.92
CA GLU A 189 -0.02 13.37 9.86
C GLU A 189 1.37 13.75 9.31
N GLY A 190 1.59 13.53 8.02
CA GLY A 190 2.90 13.76 7.38
C GLY A 190 3.16 15.22 7.03
N PHE A 191 2.11 16.07 6.88
CA PHE A 191 2.29 17.47 6.49
C PHE A 191 1.49 18.47 7.32
N LEU A 192 0.16 18.39 7.39
CA LEU A 192 -0.66 19.45 8.00
C LEU A 192 -0.38 19.64 9.50
N LYS A 193 -0.05 18.57 10.22
CA LYS A 193 0.36 18.61 11.63
C LYS A 193 1.85 18.95 11.82
N GLN A 194 2.62 19.06 10.75
CA GLN A 194 4.02 19.43 10.81
C GLN A 194 4.21 20.95 10.70
N PRO A 195 5.35 21.51 11.15
CA PRO A 195 5.63 22.95 11.07
C PRO A 195 5.48 23.53 9.65
N ALA A 196 5.88 22.76 8.62
CA ALA A 196 5.80 23.17 7.22
C ALA A 196 4.34 23.28 6.71
N GLY A 197 3.42 22.50 7.29
CA GLY A 197 2.01 22.48 6.91
C GLY A 197 1.11 23.48 7.65
N LYS A 198 1.66 24.28 8.59
CA LYS A 198 0.88 25.18 9.48
C LYS A 198 -0.03 26.16 8.73
N ASP A 199 0.35 26.58 7.53
CA ASP A 199 -0.40 27.55 6.71
C ASP A 199 -1.30 26.87 5.65
N PHE A 200 -1.44 25.54 5.71
CA PHE A 200 -2.22 24.71 4.80
C PHE A 200 -3.38 24.02 5.50
N ALA A 201 -4.36 23.60 4.74
CA ALA A 201 -5.53 22.86 5.23
C ALA A 201 -6.10 21.97 4.12
N PHE A 202 -6.97 21.04 4.49
CA PHE A 202 -7.80 20.35 3.52
C PHE A 202 -8.70 21.33 2.78
N ALA A 203 -8.79 21.19 1.46
CA ALA A 203 -9.62 22.00 0.58
C ALA A 203 -10.71 21.14 -0.07
N GLY A 204 -11.96 21.53 0.11
CA GLY A 204 -13.11 20.79 -0.40
C GLY A 204 -13.36 19.44 0.32
N SER A 205 -14.26 18.65 -0.28
CA SER A 205 -14.58 17.29 0.19
C SER A 205 -13.54 16.27 -0.25
N SER A 206 -13.59 15.06 0.35
CA SER A 206 -12.80 13.91 -0.10
C SER A 206 -13.09 13.61 -1.57
N VAL A 207 -12.05 13.28 -2.32
CA VAL A 207 -12.16 12.85 -3.70
C VAL A 207 -12.35 11.33 -3.70
N LYS A 208 -13.55 10.88 -4.08
CA LYS A 208 -13.94 9.48 -4.04
C LYS A 208 -14.32 9.02 -5.45
N ASP A 209 -13.58 8.04 -5.95
CA ASP A 209 -13.91 7.34 -7.19
C ASP A 209 -13.29 5.94 -7.13
N LYS A 210 -14.12 4.93 -6.93
CA LYS A 210 -13.68 3.53 -6.78
C LYS A 210 -12.86 3.03 -7.96
N LYS A 211 -13.14 3.52 -9.18
CA LYS A 211 -12.38 3.18 -10.40
C LYS A 211 -10.89 3.47 -10.24
N TYR A 212 -10.54 4.58 -9.57
CA TYR A 212 -9.15 5.01 -9.40
C TYR A 212 -8.57 4.59 -8.06
N PHE A 213 -9.30 4.81 -6.97
CA PHE A 213 -8.76 4.67 -5.61
C PHE A 213 -8.93 3.26 -5.03
N GLY A 214 -9.82 2.43 -5.65
CA GLY A 214 -10.04 1.04 -5.23
C GLY A 214 -10.77 0.90 -3.89
N ASP A 215 -10.51 -0.21 -3.19
CA ASP A 215 -11.19 -0.60 -1.95
C ASP A 215 -10.26 -0.59 -0.72
N GLY A 216 -9.29 0.30 -0.68
CA GLY A 216 -8.27 0.37 0.38
C GLY A 216 -6.90 -0.13 -0.10
N THR A 217 -5.99 -0.35 0.84
CA THR A 217 -4.61 -0.79 0.58
C THR A 217 -4.42 -2.26 0.89
N GLY A 218 -3.40 -2.88 0.31
CA GLY A 218 -3.03 -4.26 0.58
C GLY A 218 -1.56 -4.52 0.26
N VAL A 219 -1.08 -5.70 0.66
CA VAL A 219 0.26 -6.16 0.28
C VAL A 219 0.25 -6.54 -1.19
N GLY A 220 1.11 -5.91 -1.98
CA GLY A 220 1.30 -6.28 -3.39
C GLY A 220 2.23 -7.49 -3.53
N LEU A 221 1.84 -8.48 -4.33
CA LEU A 221 2.56 -9.75 -4.52
C LEU A 221 2.57 -10.14 -6.00
N ARG A 222 3.47 -11.04 -6.40
CA ARG A 222 3.40 -11.61 -7.75
C ARG A 222 2.21 -12.57 -7.87
N LYS A 223 1.62 -12.66 -9.05
CA LYS A 223 0.46 -13.56 -9.29
C LYS A 223 0.80 -15.05 -9.16
N ASP A 224 2.06 -15.41 -9.36
CA ASP A 224 2.56 -16.78 -9.22
C ASP A 224 2.98 -17.13 -7.78
N ASP A 225 2.95 -16.17 -6.84
CA ASP A 225 3.30 -16.39 -5.42
C ASP A 225 2.04 -16.59 -4.54
N ALA A 226 1.16 -17.52 -4.92
CA ALA A 226 -0.11 -17.75 -4.22
C ALA A 226 0.07 -18.16 -2.75
N GLU A 227 1.12 -18.92 -2.44
CA GLU A 227 1.43 -19.36 -1.08
C GLU A 227 1.87 -18.19 -0.19
N LEU A 228 2.70 -17.29 -0.72
CA LEU A 228 3.11 -16.09 0.01
C LEU A 228 1.89 -15.16 0.23
N THR A 229 1.00 -15.04 -0.77
CA THR A 229 -0.26 -14.29 -0.64
C THR A 229 -1.15 -14.88 0.47
N ALA A 230 -1.33 -16.19 0.49
CA ALA A 230 -2.11 -16.87 1.52
C ALA A 230 -1.49 -16.70 2.93
N ALA A 231 -0.16 -16.70 3.01
CA ALA A 231 0.56 -16.49 4.27
C ALA A 231 0.37 -15.07 4.82
N PHE A 232 0.45 -14.04 3.97
CA PHE A 232 0.15 -12.67 4.36
C PHE A 232 -1.31 -12.50 4.80
N ASN A 233 -2.28 -13.08 4.07
CA ASN A 233 -3.69 -13.03 4.46
C ASN A 233 -3.94 -13.69 5.81
N LYS A 234 -3.37 -14.88 6.03
CA LYS A 234 -3.46 -15.57 7.33
C LYS A 234 -2.88 -14.71 8.45
N ALA A 235 -1.67 -14.18 8.27
CA ALA A 235 -1.01 -13.34 9.27
C ALA A 235 -1.84 -12.08 9.60
N LEU A 236 -2.35 -11.38 8.58
CA LEU A 236 -3.19 -10.21 8.75
C LEU A 236 -4.51 -10.56 9.48
N GLY A 237 -5.14 -11.67 9.12
CA GLY A 237 -6.36 -12.17 9.78
C GLY A 237 -6.12 -12.46 11.26
N GLU A 238 -5.01 -13.13 11.61
CA GLU A 238 -4.63 -13.41 12.99
C GLU A 238 -4.38 -12.14 13.81
N LEU A 239 -3.66 -11.14 13.22
CA LEU A 239 -3.39 -9.85 13.87
C LEU A 239 -4.68 -9.09 14.19
N ARG A 240 -5.66 -9.16 13.30
CA ARG A 240 -6.97 -8.54 13.53
C ARG A 240 -7.79 -9.29 14.58
N GLN A 241 -7.77 -10.62 14.53
CA GLN A 241 -8.56 -11.46 15.43
C GLN A 241 -8.10 -11.34 16.89
N ASP A 242 -6.79 -11.23 17.15
CA ASP A 242 -6.24 -11.16 18.50
C ASP A 242 -6.05 -9.73 19.03
N GLY A 243 -6.44 -8.71 18.24
CA GLY A 243 -6.36 -7.29 18.60
C GLY A 243 -4.98 -6.67 18.50
N THR A 244 -3.97 -7.40 18.02
CA THR A 244 -2.61 -6.85 17.81
C THR A 244 -2.62 -5.73 16.77
N TYR A 245 -3.42 -5.88 15.70
CA TYR A 245 -3.61 -4.85 14.69
C TYR A 245 -4.10 -3.54 15.31
N ASP A 246 -5.17 -3.57 16.10
CA ASP A 246 -5.77 -2.37 16.71
C ASP A 246 -4.82 -1.71 17.72
N LYS A 247 -4.08 -2.52 18.49
CA LYS A 247 -3.05 -2.01 19.42
C LYS A 247 -1.93 -1.30 18.66
N MET A 248 -1.54 -1.81 17.51
CA MET A 248 -0.51 -1.22 16.67
C MET A 248 -1.02 0.04 15.99
N ALA A 249 -2.22 0.02 15.40
CA ALA A 249 -2.84 1.17 14.75
C ALA A 249 -2.98 2.37 15.69
N LYS A 250 -3.35 2.15 16.96
CA LYS A 250 -3.46 3.19 18.00
C LYS A 250 -2.16 3.93 18.33
N LYS A 251 -1.00 3.43 17.92
CA LYS A 251 0.28 4.17 18.05
C LYS A 251 0.38 5.31 17.04
N TYR A 252 -0.33 5.21 15.93
CA TYR A 252 -0.23 6.10 14.77
C TYR A 252 -1.50 6.91 14.53
N PHE A 253 -2.67 6.37 14.91
CA PHE A 253 -3.98 6.90 14.57
C PHE A 253 -4.90 6.94 15.78
N ASP A 254 -5.67 8.03 15.92
CA ASP A 254 -6.72 8.23 16.92
C ASP A 254 -8.12 7.81 16.41
N PHE A 255 -8.19 7.22 15.21
CA PHE A 255 -9.40 6.74 14.54
C PHE A 255 -9.20 5.31 14.00
N ASN A 256 -10.29 4.68 13.54
CA ASN A 256 -10.25 3.36 12.91
C ASN A 256 -9.69 3.46 11.47
N VAL A 257 -8.38 3.23 11.31
CA VAL A 257 -7.73 3.28 9.99
C VAL A 257 -8.16 2.14 9.05
N TYR A 258 -8.67 1.03 9.60
CA TYR A 258 -9.19 -0.06 8.78
C TYR A 258 -10.44 0.35 7.99
N GLY A 259 -11.25 1.27 8.54
CA GLY A 259 -12.54 1.65 8.03
C GLY A 259 -13.61 0.58 8.31
N ASP A 260 -14.77 0.78 7.74
CA ASP A 260 -15.92 -0.13 7.84
C ASP A 260 -15.87 -1.23 6.78
#